data_c017e589d1024d89bbc4be36adaab321
#
_entry.id   c017e589d1024d89bbc4be36adaab321
#
_cell.length_a   1.000
_cell.length_b   1.000
_cell.length_c   1.000
_cell.angle_alpha   90.00
_cell.angle_beta   90.00
_cell.angle_gamma   90.00
#
_symmetry.space_group_name_H-M   'P 1'
#
loop_
_entity.id
_entity.type
_entity.pdbx_description
1 polymer ?
#
loop_
_entity_poly.entity_id
_entity_poly.type
_entity_poly.pdbx_seq_one_letter_code
_entity_poly.pdbx_strand_id
1 'polypeptide(L)'
;EWLTCPVGMIWDNKQCSGSAIKLKFDEVDQAILKANEQLKGKWRLPKRHELEKLVCMECDKAKIETSIFPNTPPESFWTSEINQWQPRFMWTVNFFTGHTFGRFPGYIPNYVRLVRDR
;
A
#
# COMPACT_ATOMS: atom_id res chain seq x y z
N GLU A 1 5.64 3.99 11.39
CA GLU A 1 4.27 4.46 11.55
C GLU A 1 3.53 4.41 10.23
N TRP A 2 2.35 3.82 10.23
CA TRP A 2 1.52 3.64 9.04
C TRP A 2 0.46 4.71 8.93
N LEU A 3 0.18 5.14 7.69
CA LEU A 3 -1.06 5.86 7.44
C LEU A 3 -2.24 4.89 7.55
N THR A 4 -3.28 5.30 8.24
CA THR A 4 -4.47 4.46 8.47
C THR A 4 -5.18 4.13 7.16
N CYS A 5 -5.21 5.07 6.23
CA CYS A 5 -5.93 4.92 4.97
C CYS A 5 -4.99 4.71 3.79
N PRO A 6 -5.39 3.92 2.78
CA PRO A 6 -4.64 3.85 1.53
C PRO A 6 -4.73 5.18 0.79
N VAL A 7 -3.78 5.38 -0.14
CA VAL A 7 -3.74 6.60 -0.96
C VAL A 7 -5.05 6.76 -1.73
N GLY A 8 -5.58 7.97 -1.74
CA GLY A 8 -6.87 8.31 -2.34
C GLY A 8 -8.00 8.46 -1.34
N MET A 9 -7.81 7.96 -0.12
CA MET A 9 -8.81 8.07 0.95
C MET A 9 -8.32 9.01 2.03
N ILE A 10 -9.27 9.55 2.80
CA ILE A 10 -8.99 10.49 3.88
C ILE A 10 -9.58 9.95 5.18
N TRP A 11 -8.79 9.99 6.25
CA TRP A 11 -9.25 9.60 7.58
C TRP A 11 -10.15 10.70 8.16
N ASP A 12 -11.41 10.33 8.50
CA ASP A 12 -12.40 11.27 9.01
C ASP A 12 -12.67 11.10 10.50
N ASN A 13 -11.76 10.49 11.23
CA ASN A 13 -11.79 10.16 12.66
C ASN A 13 -12.62 8.90 12.99
N LYS A 14 -13.26 8.28 12.01
CA LYS A 14 -14.03 7.05 12.21
C LYS A 14 -13.71 6.01 11.15
N GLN A 15 -13.48 6.44 9.92
CA GLN A 15 -13.24 5.55 8.79
C GLN A 15 -12.47 6.28 7.71
N CYS A 16 -12.08 5.53 6.69
CA CYS A 16 -11.45 6.10 5.50
C CYS A 16 -12.55 6.48 4.51
N SER A 17 -12.62 7.76 4.19
CA SER A 17 -13.61 8.30 3.26
C SER A 17 -13.04 8.45 1.86
N GLY A 18 -13.91 8.38 0.85
CA GLY A 18 -13.51 8.47 -0.54
C GLY A 18 -13.21 7.09 -1.10
N SER A 19 -12.41 7.06 -2.16
CA SER A 19 -12.04 5.82 -2.82
C SER A 19 -10.53 5.69 -2.90
N ALA A 20 -10.01 4.51 -2.54
CA ALA A 20 -8.61 4.21 -2.75
C ALA A 20 -8.34 4.20 -4.25
N ILE A 21 -7.20 4.76 -4.67
CA ILE A 21 -6.83 4.82 -6.07
C ILE A 21 -5.71 3.85 -6.37
N LYS A 22 -5.73 3.31 -7.58
CA LYS A 22 -4.65 2.48 -8.10
C LYS A 22 -3.70 3.34 -8.89
N LEU A 23 -2.41 3.14 -8.69
CA LEU A 23 -1.37 3.89 -9.37
C LEU A 23 -0.41 2.95 -10.08
N LYS A 24 0.04 3.34 -11.27
CA LYS A 24 1.19 2.70 -11.89
C LYS A 24 2.42 3.01 -11.06
N PHE A 25 3.42 2.17 -11.14
CA PHE A 25 4.60 2.35 -10.28
C PHE A 25 5.29 3.70 -10.50
N ASP A 26 5.31 4.19 -11.73
CA ASP A 26 5.93 5.49 -12.06
C ASP A 26 5.11 6.69 -11.56
N GLU A 27 3.84 6.47 -11.17
CA GLU A 27 2.99 7.53 -10.62
C GLU A 27 3.13 7.66 -9.10
N VAL A 28 3.73 6.67 -8.44
CA VAL A 28 3.79 6.60 -6.97
C VAL A 28 4.60 7.76 -6.40
N ASP A 29 5.71 8.14 -7.03
CA ASP A 29 6.55 9.23 -6.53
C ASP A 29 5.80 10.54 -6.41
N GLN A 30 4.94 10.87 -7.39
CA GLN A 30 4.12 12.07 -7.33
C GLN A 30 3.10 12.02 -6.21
N ALA A 31 2.51 10.86 -5.98
CA ALA A 31 1.57 10.68 -4.89
C ALA A 31 2.26 10.85 -3.54
N ILE A 32 3.48 10.37 -3.39
CA ILE A 32 4.26 10.52 -2.17
C ILE A 32 4.60 12.00 -1.93
N LEU A 33 5.00 12.73 -2.97
CA LEU A 33 5.28 14.16 -2.84
C LEU A 33 4.05 14.91 -2.36
N LYS A 34 2.89 14.64 -2.95
CA LYS A 34 1.63 15.26 -2.53
C LYS A 34 1.29 14.94 -1.08
N ALA A 35 1.43 13.68 -0.69
CA ALA A 35 1.13 13.27 0.68
C ALA A 35 2.03 13.99 1.68
N ASN A 36 3.31 14.13 1.38
CA ASN A 36 4.26 14.79 2.26
C ASN A 36 4.01 16.29 2.36
N GLU A 37 3.52 16.92 1.29
CA GLU A 37 3.11 18.31 1.34
C GLU A 37 1.87 18.51 2.20
N GLN A 38 0.84 17.69 1.98
CA GLN A 38 -0.44 17.81 2.67
C GLN A 38 -0.36 17.43 4.15
N LEU A 39 0.42 16.39 4.46
CA LEU A 39 0.49 15.83 5.80
C LEU A 39 1.75 16.25 6.56
N LYS A 40 2.64 17.01 5.91
CA LYS A 40 3.89 17.52 6.50
C LYS A 40 4.70 16.40 7.15
N GLY A 41 5.10 15.40 6.38
CA GLY A 41 5.85 14.28 6.90
C GLY A 41 6.88 13.77 5.92
N LYS A 42 7.48 12.65 6.26
CA LYS A 42 8.41 11.93 5.40
C LYS A 42 7.86 10.55 5.12
N TRP A 43 6.68 10.52 4.52
CA TRP A 43 6.01 9.29 4.14
C TRP A 43 6.71 8.66 2.94
N ARG A 44 6.72 7.34 2.89
CA ARG A 44 7.36 6.58 1.82
C ARG A 44 6.60 5.30 1.54
N LEU A 45 6.95 4.64 0.44
CA LEU A 45 6.45 3.30 0.16
C LEU A 45 7.04 2.32 1.15
N PRO A 46 6.28 1.32 1.60
CA PRO A 46 6.81 0.31 2.51
C PRO A 46 7.73 -0.65 1.77
N LYS A 47 8.69 -1.21 2.50
CA LYS A 47 9.45 -2.35 2.03
C LYS A 47 8.56 -3.59 2.08
N ARG A 48 8.94 -4.62 1.31
CA ARG A 48 8.16 -5.85 1.24
C ARG A 48 7.87 -6.44 2.63
N HIS A 49 8.91 -6.60 3.45
CA HIS A 49 8.72 -7.21 4.77
C HIS A 49 7.86 -6.35 5.71
N GLU A 50 7.88 -5.03 5.53
CA GLU A 50 7.03 -4.15 6.33
C GLU A 50 5.56 -4.38 6.01
N LEU A 51 5.24 -4.46 4.72
CA LEU A 51 3.87 -4.68 4.29
C LEU A 51 3.39 -6.09 4.62
N GLU A 52 4.27 -7.09 4.54
CA GLU A 52 3.96 -8.47 4.91
C GLU A 52 3.56 -8.60 6.37
N LYS A 53 4.10 -7.76 7.24
CA LYS A 53 3.74 -7.78 8.66
C LYS A 53 2.30 -7.38 8.92
N LEU A 54 1.66 -6.71 8.00
CA LEU A 54 0.26 -6.32 8.12
C LEU A 54 -0.69 -7.44 7.72
N VAL A 55 -0.19 -8.51 7.10
CA VAL A 55 -1.02 -9.62 6.64
C VAL A 55 -1.61 -10.35 7.83
N CYS A 56 -2.92 -10.54 7.81
CA CYS A 56 -3.68 -11.31 8.79
C CYS A 56 -4.38 -12.44 8.02
N MET A 57 -3.81 -13.64 8.07
CA MET A 57 -4.34 -14.78 7.30
C MET A 57 -5.70 -15.24 7.77
N GLU A 58 -6.02 -14.99 9.04
CA GLU A 58 -7.30 -15.37 9.67
C GLU A 58 -8.41 -14.37 9.40
N CYS A 59 -8.07 -13.19 8.89
CA CYS A 59 -9.04 -12.14 8.62
C CYS A 59 -9.84 -12.44 7.35
N ASP A 60 -11.14 -12.09 7.38
CA ASP A 60 -12.02 -12.25 6.23
C ASP A 60 -12.09 -10.97 5.42
N LYS A 61 -12.50 -11.10 4.15
CA LYS A 61 -12.71 -10.01 3.19
C LYS A 61 -11.41 -9.35 2.72
N ALA A 62 -10.59 -8.86 3.67
CA ALA A 62 -9.22 -8.43 3.39
C ALA A 62 -8.33 -9.14 4.39
N LYS A 63 -7.16 -9.59 3.97
CA LYS A 63 -6.20 -10.29 4.82
C LYS A 63 -5.39 -9.30 5.66
N ILE A 64 -6.08 -8.38 6.31
CA ILE A 64 -5.50 -7.34 7.15
C ILE A 64 -6.50 -7.03 8.27
N GLU A 65 -6.01 -6.53 9.41
CA GLU A 65 -6.88 -6.18 10.53
C GLU A 65 -7.65 -4.89 10.22
N THR A 66 -8.91 -5.02 9.80
CA THR A 66 -9.70 -3.88 9.35
C THR A 66 -10.16 -2.96 10.48
N SER A 67 -10.03 -3.39 11.73
CA SER A 67 -10.27 -2.50 12.86
C SER A 67 -9.16 -1.46 13.01
N ILE A 68 -7.96 -1.76 12.50
CA ILE A 68 -6.81 -0.85 12.53
C ILE A 68 -6.63 -0.17 11.17
N PHE A 69 -6.88 -0.90 10.09
CA PHE A 69 -6.74 -0.42 8.71
C PHE A 69 -8.08 -0.55 7.99
N PRO A 70 -9.07 0.31 8.32
CA PRO A 70 -10.41 0.17 7.76
C PRO A 70 -10.44 0.46 6.26
N ASN A 71 -11.41 -0.16 5.61
CA ASN A 71 -11.70 0.08 4.18
C ASN A 71 -10.54 -0.32 3.25
N THR A 72 -9.67 -1.24 3.68
CA THR A 72 -8.57 -1.73 2.84
C THR A 72 -9.14 -2.56 1.70
N PRO A 73 -8.84 -2.19 0.44
CA PRO A 73 -9.24 -3.02 -0.69
C PRO A 73 -8.53 -4.39 -0.63
N PRO A 74 -9.27 -5.49 -0.86
CA PRO A 74 -8.66 -6.83 -0.86
C PRO A 74 -7.97 -7.11 -2.20
N GLU A 75 -6.90 -6.36 -2.47
CA GLU A 75 -6.14 -6.45 -3.71
C GLU A 75 -4.67 -6.17 -3.45
N SER A 76 -3.88 -6.06 -4.52
CA SER A 76 -2.45 -5.87 -4.44
C SER A 76 -2.05 -4.45 -4.10
N PHE A 77 -1.00 -4.32 -3.29
CA PHE A 77 -0.38 -3.06 -2.89
C PHE A 77 1.09 -3.06 -3.27
N TRP A 78 1.58 -1.94 -3.75
CA TRP A 78 2.99 -1.77 -4.13
C TRP A 78 3.92 -1.80 -2.91
N THR A 79 5.12 -2.35 -3.10
CA THR A 79 6.24 -2.16 -2.19
C THR A 79 7.31 -1.32 -2.90
N SER A 80 8.33 -0.90 -2.16
CA SER A 80 9.44 -0.16 -2.74
C SER A 80 10.49 -1.07 -3.38
N GLU A 81 10.30 -2.38 -3.38
CA GLU A 81 11.32 -3.33 -3.81
C GLU A 81 11.13 -3.79 -5.25
N ILE A 82 12.23 -3.74 -5.99
CA ILE A 82 12.32 -4.25 -7.35
C ILE A 82 12.77 -5.71 -7.29
N ASN A 83 12.22 -6.54 -8.17
CA ASN A 83 12.67 -7.93 -8.27
C ASN A 83 14.09 -7.95 -8.84
N GLN A 84 15.06 -8.40 -8.04
CA GLN A 84 16.47 -8.37 -8.38
C GLN A 84 16.82 -9.27 -9.57
N TRP A 85 16.07 -10.34 -9.76
CA TRP A 85 16.30 -11.28 -10.87
C TRP A 85 15.66 -10.82 -12.16
N GLN A 86 14.56 -10.08 -12.06
CA GLN A 86 13.84 -9.55 -13.21
C GLN A 86 13.44 -8.09 -12.92
N PRO A 87 14.37 -7.14 -13.15
CA PRO A 87 14.16 -5.73 -12.70
C PRO A 87 12.97 -5.00 -13.30
N ARG A 88 12.36 -5.51 -14.35
CA ARG A 88 11.12 -4.92 -14.90
C ARG A 88 9.89 -5.24 -14.03
N PHE A 89 10.05 -6.13 -13.05
CA PHE A 89 8.97 -6.51 -12.15
C PHE A 89 9.23 -5.98 -10.75
N MET A 90 8.11 -5.72 -10.04
CA MET A 90 8.13 -5.18 -8.70
C MET A 90 7.48 -6.16 -7.73
N TRP A 91 7.86 -6.09 -6.46
CA TRP A 91 7.21 -6.87 -5.42
C TRP A 91 5.94 -6.18 -4.94
N THR A 92 4.88 -6.97 -4.77
CA THR A 92 3.60 -6.52 -4.23
C THR A 92 3.14 -7.47 -3.13
N VAL A 93 2.24 -6.98 -2.27
CA VAL A 93 1.55 -7.83 -1.29
C VAL A 93 0.06 -7.74 -1.57
N ASN A 94 -0.60 -8.88 -1.68
CA ASN A 94 -2.01 -8.96 -2.02
C ASN A 94 -2.83 -9.24 -0.76
N PHE A 95 -3.71 -8.32 -0.40
CA PHE A 95 -4.54 -8.48 0.79
C PHE A 95 -5.84 -9.25 0.54
N PHE A 96 -6.02 -9.79 -0.64
CA PHE A 96 -7.06 -10.79 -0.89
C PHE A 96 -6.58 -12.19 -0.51
N THR A 97 -5.35 -12.53 -0.88
CA THR A 97 -4.76 -13.84 -0.63
C THR A 97 -3.84 -13.88 0.58
N GLY A 98 -3.28 -12.74 0.97
CA GLY A 98 -2.24 -12.65 1.99
C GLY A 98 -0.84 -12.99 1.49
N HIS A 99 -0.67 -13.17 0.19
CA HIS A 99 0.60 -13.58 -0.40
C HIS A 99 1.35 -12.45 -1.05
N THR A 100 2.67 -12.60 -1.07
CA THR A 100 3.59 -11.69 -1.75
C THR A 100 3.80 -12.17 -3.19
N PHE A 101 3.82 -11.24 -4.14
CA PHE A 101 4.02 -11.56 -5.54
C PHE A 101 5.10 -10.67 -6.13
N GLY A 102 6.12 -11.29 -6.74
CA GLY A 102 7.33 -10.58 -7.19
C GLY A 102 7.41 -10.34 -8.70
N ARG A 103 6.36 -10.61 -9.45
CA ARG A 103 6.37 -10.45 -10.91
C ARG A 103 5.31 -9.48 -11.40
N PHE A 104 5.08 -8.43 -10.64
CA PHE A 104 4.07 -7.45 -11.00
C PHE A 104 4.68 -6.38 -11.89
N PRO A 105 4.22 -6.25 -13.15
CA PRO A 105 4.77 -5.22 -14.03
C PRO A 105 4.38 -3.83 -13.55
N GLY A 106 5.32 -2.87 -13.66
CA GLY A 106 5.08 -1.52 -13.15
C GLY A 106 3.99 -0.75 -13.87
N TYR A 107 3.60 -1.15 -15.06
CA TYR A 107 2.56 -0.47 -15.83
C TYR A 107 1.13 -0.89 -15.44
N ILE A 108 0.97 -1.91 -14.59
CA ILE A 108 -0.35 -2.31 -14.10
C ILE A 108 -0.57 -1.60 -12.76
N PRO A 109 -1.68 -0.83 -12.62
CA PRO A 109 -1.90 -0.07 -11.39
C PRO A 109 -2.20 -0.95 -10.18
N ASN A 110 -1.71 -0.52 -9.03
CA ASN A 110 -1.99 -1.14 -7.73
C ASN A 110 -2.24 -0.08 -6.68
N TYR A 111 -2.77 -0.49 -5.55
CA TYR A 111 -3.00 0.40 -4.42
C TYR A 111 -1.72 0.72 -3.68
N VAL A 112 -1.72 1.79 -2.91
CA VAL A 112 -0.57 2.26 -2.13
C VAL A 112 -0.99 2.57 -0.71
N ARG A 113 -0.21 2.09 0.26
CA ARG A 113 -0.31 2.50 1.65
C ARG A 113 1.05 3.01 2.07
N LEU A 114 1.09 4.18 2.68
CA LEU A 114 2.35 4.82 3.03
C LEU A 114 2.74 4.55 4.48
N VAL A 115 4.04 4.56 4.72
CA VAL A 115 4.64 4.35 6.03
C VAL A 115 5.74 5.40 6.24
N ARG A 116 6.05 5.70 7.48
CA ARG A 116 7.19 6.56 7.79
C ARG A 116 7.96 5.99 8.97
N ASP A 117 9.24 6.32 9.01
CA ASP A 117 10.10 5.95 10.13
C ASP A 117 9.79 6.82 11.34
N ARG A 118 9.95 6.25 12.50
CA ARG A 118 9.75 6.99 13.75
C ARG A 118 10.99 7.76 14.15
#